data_7148c5e8bfe438c057cf359188156db1
#
_entry.id   7148c5e8bfe438c057cf359188156db1
#
_cell.length_a   1.000
_cell.length_b   1.000
_cell.length_c   1.000
_cell.angle_alpha   90.00
_cell.angle_beta   90.00
_cell.angle_gamma   90.00
#
_symmetry.space_group_name_H-M   'P 1'
#
loop_
_entity.id
_entity.type
_entity.pdbx_description
1 polymer ?
#
loop_
_entity_poly.entity_id
_entity_poly.type
_entity_poly.pdbx_seq_one_letter_code
_entity_poly.pdbx_strand_id
1 'polypeptide(L)'
;MGFNDWSAILLSLLVSASALLLYTLPCYGLGVWLAGTTRPWARFVNVLVMAPLVLPPVVTGFLLLRLMVALNLPLYFSWIGAALASGLVAMPLWIRSIRIAVEAIDPRLYIVARSLGAGRWRQHRTITLPLIRRGLIGGAVLFFGRTLGEFGAVMVVAGNTPGKTQTIPLAIFSKLNSIEPSSIWPLVAASLLLSVLLIWLSERMLRGAKPNNGVSINPDSK
;
A
#
# COMPACT_ATOMS: atom_id res chain seq x y z
N MET A 1 24.58 14.87 -8.37
CA MET A 1 23.80 13.64 -8.64
C MET A 1 24.36 12.99 -9.89
N GLY A 2 24.81 11.74 -9.81
CA GLY A 2 25.25 10.97 -10.96
C GLY A 2 24.07 10.37 -11.72
N PHE A 3 24.30 9.87 -12.95
CA PHE A 3 23.30 9.19 -13.76
C PHE A 3 22.60 8.03 -12.99
N ASN A 4 23.37 7.28 -12.21
CA ASN A 4 22.85 6.18 -11.39
C ASN A 4 21.91 6.65 -10.25
N ASP A 5 22.08 7.85 -9.72
CA ASP A 5 21.22 8.39 -8.67
C ASP A 5 19.82 8.72 -9.22
N TRP A 6 19.78 9.35 -10.40
CA TRP A 6 18.52 9.62 -11.09
C TRP A 6 17.78 8.35 -11.49
N SER A 7 18.52 7.34 -11.99
CA SER A 7 17.90 6.06 -12.33
C SER A 7 17.30 5.36 -11.12
N ALA A 8 17.95 5.43 -9.94
CA ALA A 8 17.42 4.86 -8.69
C ALA A 8 16.14 5.56 -8.22
N ILE A 9 16.06 6.89 -8.35
CA ILE A 9 14.85 7.66 -8.01
C ILE A 9 13.71 7.27 -8.95
N LEU A 10 13.94 7.29 -10.26
CA LEU A 10 12.93 6.93 -11.25
C LEU A 10 12.46 5.49 -11.12
N LEU A 11 13.38 4.54 -10.87
CA LEU A 11 13.04 3.14 -10.61
C LEU A 11 12.22 2.98 -9.33
N SER A 12 12.54 3.68 -8.25
CA SER A 12 11.74 3.62 -7.02
C SER A 12 10.32 4.10 -7.25
N LEU A 13 10.13 5.19 -7.99
CA LEU A 13 8.81 5.72 -8.34
C LEU A 13 8.06 4.76 -9.27
N LEU A 14 8.73 4.21 -10.28
CA LEU A 14 8.16 3.23 -11.21
C LEU A 14 7.71 1.97 -10.48
N VAL A 15 8.58 1.39 -9.63
CA VAL A 15 8.29 0.20 -8.84
C VAL A 15 7.10 0.43 -7.92
N SER A 16 7.08 1.56 -7.19
CA SER A 16 6.00 1.87 -6.25
C SER A 16 4.67 2.15 -6.96
N ALA A 17 4.69 2.88 -8.09
CA ALA A 17 3.50 3.13 -8.88
C ALA A 17 2.95 1.84 -9.51
N SER A 18 3.84 1.00 -10.03
CA SER A 18 3.44 -0.31 -10.58
C SER A 18 2.90 -1.24 -9.51
N ALA A 19 3.52 -1.29 -8.33
CA ALA A 19 2.99 -2.02 -7.19
C ALA A 19 1.59 -1.51 -6.80
N LEU A 20 1.40 -0.19 -6.72
CA LEU A 20 0.11 0.42 -6.42
C LEU A 20 -0.97 -0.04 -7.41
N LEU A 21 -0.69 0.01 -8.71
CA LEU A 21 -1.63 -0.42 -9.74
C LEU A 21 -1.95 -1.92 -9.65
N LEU A 22 -0.93 -2.77 -9.51
CA LEU A 22 -1.08 -4.23 -9.43
C LEU A 22 -1.89 -4.67 -8.21
N TYR A 23 -1.67 -4.02 -7.06
CA TYR A 23 -2.31 -4.39 -5.79
C TYR A 23 -3.64 -3.69 -5.52
N THR A 24 -4.05 -2.69 -6.33
CA THR A 24 -5.30 -1.96 -6.13
C THR A 24 -6.52 -2.88 -6.07
N LEU A 25 -6.72 -3.70 -7.08
CA LEU A 25 -7.89 -4.60 -7.12
C LEU A 25 -7.84 -5.71 -6.05
N PRO A 26 -6.71 -6.44 -5.86
CA PRO A 26 -6.61 -7.43 -4.79
C PRO A 26 -6.83 -6.84 -3.38
N CYS A 27 -6.19 -5.72 -3.05
CA CYS A 27 -6.34 -5.08 -1.75
C CYS A 27 -7.77 -4.59 -1.52
N TYR A 28 -8.38 -3.98 -2.54
CA TYR A 28 -9.76 -3.52 -2.48
C TYR A 28 -10.72 -4.68 -2.23
N GLY A 29 -10.65 -5.73 -3.05
CA GLY A 29 -11.52 -6.90 -2.94
C GLY A 29 -11.38 -7.61 -1.59
N LEU A 30 -10.14 -7.85 -1.14
CA LEU A 30 -9.86 -8.48 0.15
C LEU A 30 -10.30 -7.61 1.33
N GLY A 31 -10.05 -6.30 1.29
CA GLY A 31 -10.43 -5.38 2.35
C GLY A 31 -11.94 -5.30 2.55
N VAL A 32 -12.70 -5.13 1.46
CA VAL A 32 -14.17 -5.11 1.49
C VAL A 32 -14.75 -6.46 1.91
N TRP A 33 -14.18 -7.56 1.39
CA TRP A 33 -14.65 -8.90 1.72
C TRP A 33 -14.41 -9.23 3.21
N LEU A 34 -13.22 -8.93 3.75
CA LEU A 34 -12.88 -9.17 5.15
C LEU A 34 -13.76 -8.35 6.10
N ALA A 35 -14.14 -7.12 5.71
CA ALA A 35 -15.05 -6.29 6.49
C ALA A 35 -16.49 -6.83 6.53
N GLY A 36 -16.93 -7.43 5.42
CA GLY A 36 -18.31 -7.92 5.28
C GLY A 36 -18.55 -9.36 5.74
N THR A 37 -17.53 -10.08 6.24
CA THR A 37 -17.66 -11.50 6.55
C THR A 37 -17.41 -11.82 8.03
N THR A 38 -18.30 -12.62 8.61
CA THR A 38 -18.18 -13.14 9.99
C THR A 38 -17.72 -14.60 10.05
N ARG A 39 -17.39 -15.20 8.89
CA ARG A 39 -17.04 -16.61 8.79
C ARG A 39 -15.74 -16.93 9.53
N PRO A 40 -15.64 -18.06 10.25
CA PRO A 40 -14.45 -18.40 11.05
C PRO A 40 -13.17 -18.52 10.22
N TRP A 41 -13.25 -19.03 8.99
CA TRP A 41 -12.11 -19.15 8.09
C TRP A 41 -11.59 -17.77 7.58
N ALA A 42 -12.43 -16.73 7.62
CA ALA A 42 -11.97 -15.37 7.29
C ALA A 42 -10.93 -14.84 8.29
N ARG A 43 -10.97 -15.32 9.53
CA ARG A 43 -9.92 -15.02 10.53
C ARG A 43 -8.58 -15.58 10.10
N PHE A 44 -8.57 -16.81 9.60
CA PHE A 44 -7.35 -17.44 9.06
C PHE A 44 -6.80 -16.68 7.86
N VAL A 45 -7.66 -16.31 6.90
CA VAL A 45 -7.26 -15.50 5.74
C VAL A 45 -6.71 -14.15 6.19
N ASN A 46 -7.35 -13.50 7.17
CA ASN A 46 -6.85 -12.23 7.71
C ASN A 46 -5.44 -12.38 8.32
N VAL A 47 -5.19 -13.45 9.08
CA VAL A 47 -3.85 -13.74 9.64
C VAL A 47 -2.84 -13.94 8.53
N LEU A 48 -3.17 -14.72 7.50
CA LEU A 48 -2.29 -14.98 6.37
C LEU A 48 -1.97 -13.70 5.58
N VAL A 49 -2.99 -12.87 5.33
CA VAL A 49 -2.84 -11.58 4.63
C VAL A 49 -2.01 -10.59 5.45
N MET A 50 -2.10 -10.63 6.78
CA MET A 50 -1.33 -9.75 7.67
C MET A 50 0.09 -10.28 7.95
N ALA A 51 0.38 -11.55 7.65
CA ALA A 51 1.67 -12.17 7.93
C ALA A 51 2.88 -11.39 7.34
N PRO A 52 2.85 -10.86 6.09
CA PRO A 52 3.97 -10.10 5.54
C PRO A 52 4.34 -8.84 6.33
N LEU A 53 3.42 -8.31 7.15
CA LEU A 53 3.70 -7.14 7.97
C LEU A 53 4.60 -7.45 9.18
N VAL A 54 4.50 -8.69 9.69
CA VAL A 54 5.23 -9.16 10.89
C VAL A 54 6.50 -9.91 10.50
N LEU A 55 6.46 -10.63 9.38
CA LEU A 55 7.63 -11.35 8.87
C LEU A 55 8.75 -10.38 8.47
N PRO A 56 10.02 -10.74 8.70
CA PRO A 56 11.13 -9.99 8.12
C PRO A 56 10.96 -9.87 6.60
N PRO A 57 11.10 -8.67 6.02
CA PRO A 57 10.90 -8.46 4.57
C PRO A 57 11.75 -9.38 3.69
N VAL A 58 12.97 -9.72 4.14
CA VAL A 58 13.87 -10.66 3.46
C VAL A 58 13.22 -12.06 3.35
N VAL A 59 12.54 -12.51 4.41
CA VAL A 59 11.85 -13.83 4.41
C VAL A 59 10.67 -13.78 3.45
N THR A 60 9.89 -12.72 3.47
CA THR A 60 8.77 -12.52 2.52
C THR A 60 9.27 -12.54 1.08
N GLY A 61 10.37 -11.84 0.79
CA GLY A 61 11.02 -11.83 -0.53
C GLY A 61 11.51 -13.22 -0.92
N PHE A 62 12.14 -13.96 -0.01
CA PHE A 62 12.60 -15.33 -0.25
C PHE A 62 11.45 -16.28 -0.61
N LEU A 63 10.36 -16.23 0.15
CA LEU A 63 9.17 -17.05 -0.12
C LEU A 63 8.55 -16.72 -1.48
N LEU A 64 8.46 -15.42 -1.82
CA LEU A 64 7.97 -14.98 -3.12
C LEU A 64 8.89 -15.46 -4.26
N LEU A 65 10.20 -15.34 -4.11
CA LEU A 65 11.18 -15.82 -5.10
C LEU A 65 11.03 -17.33 -5.31
N ARG A 66 10.93 -18.11 -4.22
CA ARG A 66 10.70 -19.57 -4.30
C ARG A 66 9.40 -19.89 -5.03
N LEU A 67 8.33 -19.14 -4.77
CA LEU A 67 7.05 -19.30 -5.45
C LEU A 67 7.16 -18.98 -6.95
N MET A 68 7.84 -17.88 -7.31
CA MET A 68 8.07 -17.52 -8.72
C MET A 68 8.84 -18.61 -9.47
N VAL A 69 9.90 -19.15 -8.85
CA VAL A 69 10.68 -20.25 -9.44
C VAL A 69 9.83 -21.52 -9.59
N ALA A 70 9.07 -21.89 -8.56
CA ALA A 70 8.20 -23.09 -8.60
C ALA A 70 7.11 -22.99 -9.68
N LEU A 71 6.62 -21.78 -9.95
CA LEU A 71 5.60 -21.52 -10.99
C LEU A 71 6.22 -21.21 -12.38
N ASN A 72 7.55 -21.31 -12.52
CA ASN A 72 8.27 -20.96 -13.75
C ASN A 72 7.94 -19.53 -14.25
N LEU A 73 7.78 -18.58 -13.35
CA LEU A 73 7.53 -17.17 -13.68
C LEU A 73 8.86 -16.41 -13.73
N PRO A 74 9.39 -16.03 -14.92
CA PRO A 74 10.69 -15.37 -15.04
C PRO A 74 10.62 -13.87 -14.72
N LEU A 75 9.99 -13.51 -13.59
CA LEU A 75 9.80 -12.13 -13.14
C LEU A 75 10.85 -11.69 -12.11
N TYR A 76 11.63 -12.63 -11.58
CA TYR A 76 12.76 -12.32 -10.69
C TYR A 76 13.89 -11.60 -11.43
N PHE A 77 14.74 -10.90 -10.68
CA PHE A 77 15.79 -10.01 -11.20
C PHE A 77 15.28 -8.95 -12.20
N SER A 78 14.04 -8.53 -12.03
CA SER A 78 13.40 -7.49 -12.83
C SER A 78 12.75 -6.41 -11.94
N TRP A 79 12.45 -5.24 -12.52
CA TRP A 79 11.69 -4.19 -11.84
C TRP A 79 10.24 -4.62 -11.54
N ILE A 80 9.67 -5.53 -12.33
CA ILE A 80 8.34 -6.13 -12.06
C ILE A 80 8.42 -6.99 -10.80
N GLY A 81 9.47 -7.81 -10.66
CA GLY A 81 9.73 -8.58 -9.44
C GLY A 81 9.89 -7.69 -8.22
N ALA A 82 10.58 -6.54 -8.37
CA ALA A 82 10.67 -5.53 -7.31
C ALA A 82 9.30 -4.98 -6.92
N ALA A 83 8.43 -4.67 -7.89
CA ALA A 83 7.07 -4.18 -7.65
C ALA A 83 6.19 -5.23 -6.94
N LEU A 84 6.29 -6.50 -7.35
CA LEU A 84 5.58 -7.59 -6.69
C LEU A 84 6.06 -7.79 -5.26
N ALA A 85 7.37 -7.78 -5.02
CA ALA A 85 7.95 -7.97 -3.70
C ALA A 85 7.60 -6.83 -2.73
N SER A 86 7.80 -5.58 -3.16
CA SER A 86 7.49 -4.41 -2.33
C SER A 86 5.99 -4.29 -2.06
N GLY A 87 5.15 -4.57 -3.06
CA GLY A 87 3.70 -4.56 -2.93
C GLY A 87 3.19 -5.62 -1.97
N LEU A 88 3.76 -6.84 -2.01
CA LEU A 88 3.40 -7.93 -1.09
C LEU A 88 3.64 -7.56 0.38
N VAL A 89 4.76 -6.90 0.66
CA VAL A 89 5.08 -6.43 2.03
C VAL A 89 4.18 -5.27 2.46
N ALA A 90 3.78 -4.41 1.54
CA ALA A 90 2.96 -3.23 1.82
C ALA A 90 1.44 -3.50 1.85
N MET A 91 0.97 -4.55 1.16
CA MET A 91 -0.46 -4.82 0.98
C MET A 91 -1.29 -4.94 2.27
N PRO A 92 -0.77 -5.47 3.39
CA PRO A 92 -1.53 -5.55 4.64
C PRO A 92 -1.99 -4.19 5.15
N LEU A 93 -1.17 -3.16 5.00
CA LEU A 93 -1.50 -1.79 5.43
C LEU A 93 -2.71 -1.24 4.66
N TRP A 94 -2.75 -1.48 3.36
CA TRP A 94 -3.85 -0.99 2.52
C TRP A 94 -5.14 -1.77 2.76
N ILE A 95 -5.05 -3.10 2.82
CA ILE A 95 -6.20 -3.96 3.13
C ILE A 95 -6.81 -3.56 4.48
N ARG A 96 -5.97 -3.33 5.50
CA ARG A 96 -6.43 -2.89 6.82
C ARG A 96 -7.11 -1.52 6.78
N SER A 97 -6.57 -0.56 6.04
CA SER A 97 -7.17 0.77 5.87
C SER A 97 -8.55 0.70 5.21
N ILE A 98 -8.69 -0.11 4.16
CA ILE A 98 -9.97 -0.33 3.47
C ILE A 98 -10.97 -1.00 4.42
N ARG A 99 -10.54 -2.04 5.11
CA ARG A 99 -11.37 -2.78 6.07
C ARG A 99 -11.93 -1.85 7.15
N ILE A 100 -11.07 -1.07 7.82
CA ILE A 100 -11.48 -0.11 8.84
C ILE A 100 -12.48 0.91 8.27
N ALA A 101 -12.25 1.41 7.05
CA ALA A 101 -13.15 2.36 6.41
C ALA A 101 -14.53 1.75 6.10
N VAL A 102 -14.59 0.47 5.71
CA VAL A 102 -15.87 -0.23 5.47
C VAL A 102 -16.58 -0.52 6.80
N GLU A 103 -15.86 -0.98 7.82
CA GLU A 103 -16.42 -1.27 9.15
C GLU A 103 -16.98 -0.01 9.84
N ALA A 104 -16.48 1.17 9.48
CA ALA A 104 -16.98 2.46 10.00
C ALA A 104 -18.32 2.92 9.37
N ILE A 105 -18.82 2.23 8.34
CA ILE A 105 -20.11 2.57 7.71
C ILE A 105 -21.26 2.08 8.59
N ASP A 106 -22.22 2.98 8.90
CA ASP A 106 -23.42 2.60 9.65
C ASP A 106 -24.21 1.51 8.89
N PRO A 107 -24.43 0.32 9.51
CA PRO A 107 -25.19 -0.77 8.89
C PRO A 107 -26.63 -0.38 8.50
N ARG A 108 -27.22 0.63 9.14
CA ARG A 108 -28.56 1.12 8.84
C ARG A 108 -28.69 1.62 7.40
N LEU A 109 -27.63 2.20 6.85
CA LEU A 109 -27.62 2.66 5.45
C LEU A 109 -27.88 1.51 4.47
N TYR A 110 -27.32 0.33 4.74
CA TYR A 110 -27.56 -0.86 3.91
C TYR A 110 -28.97 -1.44 4.09
N ILE A 111 -29.56 -1.32 5.28
CA ILE A 111 -30.93 -1.76 5.55
C ILE A 111 -31.91 -0.89 4.77
N VAL A 112 -31.78 0.44 4.87
CA VAL A 112 -32.63 1.40 4.14
C VAL A 112 -32.50 1.24 2.64
N ALA A 113 -31.26 1.08 2.13
CA ALA A 113 -31.05 0.87 0.70
C ALA A 113 -31.72 -0.41 0.18
N ARG A 114 -31.72 -1.47 0.99
CA ARG A 114 -32.40 -2.74 0.63
C ARG A 114 -33.92 -2.59 0.63
N SER A 115 -34.50 -1.88 1.60
CA SER A 115 -35.94 -1.64 1.62
C SER A 115 -36.41 -0.80 0.41
N LEU A 116 -35.52 0.03 -0.16
CA LEU A 116 -35.73 0.77 -1.40
C LEU A 116 -35.41 -0.03 -2.67
N GLY A 117 -35.21 -1.36 -2.57
CA GLY A 117 -34.93 -2.23 -3.70
C GLY A 117 -33.50 -2.16 -4.27
N ALA A 118 -32.55 -1.54 -3.56
CA ALA A 118 -31.17 -1.46 -4.05
C ALA A 118 -30.46 -2.82 -3.91
N GLY A 119 -30.12 -3.43 -5.02
CA GLY A 119 -29.28 -4.65 -5.07
C GLY A 119 -27.86 -4.39 -4.54
N ARG A 120 -27.12 -5.49 -4.24
CA ARG A 120 -25.77 -5.44 -3.66
C ARG A 120 -24.79 -4.56 -4.44
N TRP A 121 -24.79 -4.65 -5.76
CA TRP A 121 -23.92 -3.84 -6.61
C TRP A 121 -24.26 -2.34 -6.55
N ARG A 122 -25.54 -2.01 -6.53
CA ARG A 122 -26.00 -0.61 -6.36
C ARG A 122 -25.58 -0.07 -5.00
N GLN A 123 -25.80 -0.82 -3.90
CA GLN A 123 -25.35 -0.45 -2.55
C GLN A 123 -23.81 -0.23 -2.52
N HIS A 124 -23.06 -1.11 -3.17
CA HIS A 124 -21.61 -1.00 -3.24
C HIS A 124 -21.17 0.31 -3.94
N ARG A 125 -21.77 0.64 -5.08
CA ARG A 125 -21.40 1.84 -5.85
C ARG A 125 -21.90 3.16 -5.24
N THR A 126 -23.05 3.14 -4.57
CA THR A 126 -23.72 4.35 -4.07
C THR A 126 -23.46 4.62 -2.58
N ILE A 127 -23.12 3.60 -1.80
CA ILE A 127 -22.87 3.72 -0.35
C ILE A 127 -21.42 3.39 -0.04
N THR A 128 -20.99 2.14 -0.29
CA THR A 128 -19.67 1.69 0.16
C THR A 128 -18.56 2.52 -0.47
N LEU A 129 -18.46 2.53 -1.79
CA LEU A 129 -17.34 3.16 -2.51
C LEU A 129 -17.22 4.67 -2.22
N PRO A 130 -18.29 5.49 -2.22
CA PRO A 130 -18.18 6.90 -1.88
C PRO A 130 -17.76 7.16 -0.44
N LEU A 131 -18.24 6.36 0.52
CA LEU A 131 -17.94 6.56 1.94
C LEU A 131 -16.52 6.15 2.29
N ILE A 132 -15.99 5.06 1.70
CA ILE A 132 -14.63 4.58 1.99
C ILE A 132 -13.54 5.30 1.17
N ARG A 133 -13.88 6.16 0.22
CA ARG A 133 -12.90 6.79 -0.68
C ARG A 133 -11.71 7.41 0.03
N ARG A 134 -11.92 7.98 1.22
CA ARG A 134 -10.85 8.58 2.04
C ARG A 134 -9.92 7.51 2.61
N GLY A 135 -10.48 6.45 3.20
CA GLY A 135 -9.70 5.32 3.67
C GLY A 135 -8.95 4.62 2.53
N LEU A 136 -9.56 4.56 1.34
CA LEU A 136 -8.93 4.03 0.14
C LEU A 136 -7.71 4.88 -0.27
N ILE A 137 -7.85 6.19 -0.34
CA ILE A 137 -6.76 7.12 -0.71
C ILE A 137 -5.67 7.13 0.38
N GLY A 138 -6.05 7.26 1.66
CA GLY A 138 -5.09 7.23 2.77
C GLY A 138 -4.30 5.94 2.82
N GLY A 139 -4.98 4.80 2.64
CA GLY A 139 -4.35 3.49 2.53
C GLY A 139 -3.41 3.37 1.32
N ALA A 140 -3.80 3.94 0.17
CA ALA A 140 -2.97 3.97 -1.04
C ALA A 140 -1.67 4.76 -0.82
N VAL A 141 -1.74 5.89 -0.13
CA VAL A 141 -0.54 6.70 0.19
C VAL A 141 0.37 5.96 1.16
N LEU A 142 -0.18 5.32 2.19
CA LEU A 142 0.59 4.49 3.12
C LEU A 142 1.27 3.31 2.40
N PHE A 143 0.54 2.64 1.52
CA PHE A 143 1.06 1.59 0.67
C PHE A 143 2.22 2.08 -0.20
N PHE A 144 2.01 3.18 -0.92
CA PHE A 144 3.02 3.77 -1.79
C PHE A 144 4.29 4.18 -1.02
N GLY A 145 4.13 4.86 0.11
CA GLY A 145 5.26 5.23 0.96
C GLY A 145 6.02 4.01 1.49
N ARG A 146 5.30 2.95 1.86
CA ARG A 146 5.90 1.70 2.33
C ARG A 146 6.66 0.98 1.22
N THR A 147 6.14 0.98 -0.03
CA THR A 147 6.84 0.38 -1.18
C THR A 147 8.08 1.16 -1.59
N LEU A 148 8.06 2.49 -1.50
CA LEU A 148 9.24 3.34 -1.78
C LEU A 148 10.42 3.02 -0.85
N GLY A 149 10.16 2.74 0.41
CA GLY A 149 11.17 2.41 1.41
C GLY A 149 11.55 0.93 1.48
N GLU A 150 11.01 0.08 0.59
CA GLU A 150 11.28 -1.35 0.68
C GLU A 150 12.70 -1.70 0.20
N PHE A 151 13.40 -2.43 1.04
CA PHE A 151 14.77 -2.85 0.81
C PHE A 151 14.91 -4.37 0.77
N GLY A 152 14.51 -5.06 1.85
CA GLY A 152 14.84 -6.45 2.08
C GLY A 152 14.23 -7.43 1.07
N ALA A 153 12.93 -7.28 0.80
CA ALA A 153 12.23 -8.14 -0.15
C ALA A 153 12.68 -7.85 -1.59
N VAL A 154 12.89 -6.56 -1.93
CA VAL A 154 13.36 -6.15 -3.26
C VAL A 154 14.76 -6.66 -3.53
N MET A 155 15.68 -6.59 -2.55
CA MET A 155 17.03 -7.11 -2.66
C MET A 155 17.06 -8.59 -3.02
N VAL A 156 16.21 -9.39 -2.37
CA VAL A 156 16.14 -10.84 -2.59
C VAL A 156 15.51 -11.19 -3.94
N VAL A 157 14.42 -10.52 -4.33
CA VAL A 157 13.66 -10.90 -5.52
C VAL A 157 14.23 -10.27 -6.79
N ALA A 158 14.60 -8.99 -6.73
CA ALA A 158 15.02 -8.23 -7.90
C ALA A 158 16.53 -8.02 -8.01
N GLY A 159 17.26 -8.24 -6.91
CA GLY A 159 18.69 -7.95 -6.85
C GLY A 159 18.96 -6.45 -6.77
N ASN A 160 20.23 -6.07 -7.06
CA ASN A 160 20.71 -4.70 -6.91
C ASN A 160 21.55 -4.29 -8.12
N THR A 161 20.92 -4.17 -9.28
CA THR A 161 21.60 -3.82 -10.54
C THR A 161 21.34 -2.36 -10.88
N PRO A 162 22.38 -1.48 -10.92
CA PRO A 162 22.23 -0.08 -11.32
C PRO A 162 21.52 0.07 -12.67
N GLY A 163 20.58 1.00 -12.75
CA GLY A 163 19.80 1.29 -13.95
C GLY A 163 18.72 0.26 -14.32
N LYS A 164 18.64 -0.89 -13.62
CA LYS A 164 17.66 -1.97 -13.92
C LYS A 164 16.72 -2.28 -12.76
N THR A 165 17.27 -2.50 -11.56
CA THR A 165 16.51 -2.94 -10.38
C THR A 165 16.89 -2.18 -9.11
N GLN A 166 17.92 -1.35 -9.14
CA GLN A 166 18.43 -0.62 -8.00
C GLN A 166 17.49 0.53 -7.62
N THR A 167 16.72 0.34 -6.56
CA THR A 167 15.89 1.39 -5.95
C THR A 167 16.72 2.31 -5.05
N ILE A 168 16.13 3.43 -4.56
CA ILE A 168 16.81 4.38 -3.67
C ILE A 168 17.43 3.68 -2.46
N PRO A 169 16.71 2.83 -1.66
CA PRO A 169 17.32 2.13 -0.53
C PRO A 169 18.50 1.25 -0.94
N LEU A 170 18.41 0.56 -2.09
CA LEU A 170 19.47 -0.27 -2.60
C LEU A 170 20.69 0.56 -3.07
N ALA A 171 20.46 1.70 -3.67
CA ALA A 171 21.53 2.61 -4.09
C ALA A 171 22.27 3.22 -2.88
N ILE A 172 21.54 3.62 -1.85
CA ILE A 172 22.14 4.08 -0.59
C ILE A 172 22.97 2.97 0.04
N PHE A 173 22.42 1.76 0.14
CA PHE A 173 23.14 0.60 0.67
C PHE A 173 24.42 0.29 -0.11
N SER A 174 24.38 0.32 -1.44
CA SER A 174 25.57 0.10 -2.28
C SER A 174 26.66 1.15 -2.02
N LYS A 175 26.27 2.44 -1.91
CA LYS A 175 27.20 3.53 -1.65
C LYS A 175 27.82 3.43 -0.24
N LEU A 176 27.06 3.02 0.77
CA LEU A 176 27.56 2.82 2.12
C LEU A 176 28.60 1.69 2.21
N ASN A 177 28.48 0.68 1.35
CA ASN A 177 29.37 -0.49 1.32
C ASN A 177 30.49 -0.38 0.24
N SER A 178 30.63 0.77 -0.44
CA SER A 178 31.69 0.98 -1.42
C SER A 178 32.99 1.42 -0.75
N ILE A 179 34.11 0.99 -1.34
CA ILE A 179 35.47 1.36 -0.87
C ILE A 179 35.71 2.87 -1.00
N GLU A 180 35.16 3.49 -2.04
CA GLU A 180 35.16 4.93 -2.23
C GLU A 180 33.73 5.45 -2.03
N PRO A 181 33.38 5.98 -0.85
CA PRO A 181 32.02 6.43 -0.60
C PRO A 181 31.73 7.70 -1.42
N SER A 182 31.05 7.52 -2.53
CA SER A 182 30.43 8.63 -3.25
C SER A 182 29.35 9.27 -2.36
N SER A 183 29.09 10.58 -2.54
CA SER A 183 28.11 11.27 -1.72
C SER A 183 26.75 10.54 -1.73
N ILE A 184 26.27 10.14 -0.56
CA ILE A 184 24.93 9.55 -0.33
C ILE A 184 23.87 10.63 -0.12
N TRP A 185 24.29 11.83 0.25
CA TRP A 185 23.39 12.92 0.64
C TRP A 185 22.34 13.28 -0.40
N PRO A 186 22.61 13.26 -1.72
CA PRO A 186 21.57 13.52 -2.72
C PRO A 186 20.41 12.52 -2.69
N LEU A 187 20.70 11.22 -2.48
CA LEU A 187 19.67 10.18 -2.37
C LEU A 187 18.91 10.27 -1.05
N VAL A 188 19.59 10.59 0.04
CA VAL A 188 18.97 10.83 1.35
C VAL A 188 18.03 12.04 1.26
N ALA A 189 18.50 13.16 0.69
CA ALA A 189 17.65 14.34 0.50
C ALA A 189 16.44 14.05 -0.39
N ALA A 190 16.62 13.32 -1.49
CA ALA A 190 15.52 12.90 -2.37
C ALA A 190 14.49 12.04 -1.61
N SER A 191 14.95 11.08 -0.79
CA SER A 191 14.07 10.23 0.03
C SER A 191 13.26 11.04 1.04
N LEU A 192 13.92 12.00 1.73
CA LEU A 192 13.24 12.88 2.69
C LEU A 192 12.21 13.77 1.99
N LEU A 193 12.57 14.38 0.86
CA LEU A 193 11.65 15.22 0.10
C LEU A 193 10.44 14.43 -0.40
N LEU A 194 10.64 13.23 -0.94
CA LEU A 194 9.57 12.36 -1.37
C LEU A 194 8.65 11.96 -0.20
N SER A 195 9.23 11.62 0.95
CA SER A 195 8.46 11.26 2.16
C SER A 195 7.62 12.43 2.66
N VAL A 196 8.20 13.63 2.77
CA VAL A 196 7.48 14.84 3.19
C VAL A 196 6.38 15.19 2.19
N LEU A 197 6.67 15.12 0.89
CA LEU A 197 5.69 15.39 -0.16
C LEU A 197 4.50 14.42 -0.09
N LEU A 198 4.77 13.12 0.11
CA LEU A 198 3.72 12.10 0.23
C LEU A 198 2.84 12.32 1.45
N ILE A 199 3.44 12.62 2.61
CA ILE A 199 2.71 12.91 3.84
C ILE A 199 1.87 14.18 3.65
N TRP A 200 2.46 15.25 3.11
CA TRP A 200 1.74 16.50 2.85
C TRP A 200 0.57 16.32 1.87
N LEU A 201 0.77 15.55 0.79
CA LEU A 201 -0.28 15.24 -0.17
C LEU A 201 -1.41 14.43 0.47
N SER A 202 -1.06 13.43 1.29
CA SER A 202 -2.00 12.64 2.08
C SER A 202 -2.86 13.53 2.98
N GLU A 203 -2.23 14.39 3.76
CA GLU A 203 -2.91 15.32 4.64
C GLU A 203 -3.86 16.27 3.89
N ARG A 204 -3.41 16.81 2.76
CA ARG A 204 -4.22 17.70 1.93
C ARG A 204 -5.46 16.99 1.35
N MET A 205 -5.30 15.74 0.90
CA MET A 205 -6.40 14.94 0.36
C MET A 205 -7.41 14.53 1.46
N LEU A 206 -6.96 14.36 2.70
CA LEU A 206 -7.81 13.97 3.83
C LEU A 206 -8.51 15.17 4.49
N ARG A 207 -7.90 16.36 4.51
CA ARG A 207 -8.45 17.56 5.16
C ARG A 207 -9.73 18.13 4.50
N GLY A 208 -10.02 17.79 3.25
CA GLY A 208 -11.23 18.25 2.53
C GLY A 208 -12.57 17.78 3.12
N ALA A 209 -12.60 17.29 4.36
CA ALA A 209 -13.76 16.68 4.97
C ALA A 209 -13.81 16.85 6.49
N LYS A 210 -14.16 18.04 6.94
CA LYS A 210 -14.64 18.23 8.30
C LYS A 210 -15.85 17.29 8.54
N PRO A 211 -15.88 16.53 9.65
CA PRO A 211 -17.12 15.90 10.08
C PRO A 211 -18.11 17.03 10.35
N ASN A 212 -19.28 16.96 9.74
CA ASN A 212 -20.37 17.87 10.04
C ASN A 212 -20.91 17.51 11.45
N ASN A 213 -20.27 18.03 12.49
CA ASN A 213 -20.71 17.90 13.88
C ASN A 213 -21.93 18.82 14.12
N GLY A 214 -22.88 18.83 13.20
CA GLY A 214 -24.08 19.63 13.24
C GLY A 214 -25.29 18.88 13.79
N VAL A 215 -25.15 18.23 14.95
CA VAL A 215 -26.28 17.97 15.83
C VAL A 215 -25.88 18.46 17.21
N SER A 216 -25.98 19.75 17.43
CA SER A 216 -26.11 20.29 18.78
C SER A 216 -27.48 19.83 19.28
N ILE A 217 -27.51 18.76 20.06
CA ILE A 217 -28.67 18.44 20.91
C ILE A 217 -28.70 19.57 21.90
N ASN A 218 -29.64 20.48 21.72
CA ASN A 218 -29.94 21.54 22.69
C ASN A 218 -30.52 20.85 23.94
N PRO A 219 -29.85 20.88 25.11
CA PRO A 219 -30.34 20.22 26.31
C PRO A 219 -31.54 20.94 27.00
N ASP A 220 -31.98 22.07 26.46
CA ASP A 220 -32.97 22.94 27.11
C ASP A 220 -34.40 22.87 26.55
N SER A 221 -34.74 21.80 25.80
CA SER A 221 -36.16 21.57 25.45
C SER A 221 -36.80 20.66 26.50
N LYS A 222 -37.15 21.23 27.63
CA LYS A 222 -38.19 20.72 28.53
C LYS A 222 -39.54 21.34 28.19
#